data_8f268d48a54afbcd1da72b84ff99200e
#
_entry.id   8f268d48a54afbcd1da72b84ff99200e
#
_cell.length_a   1.000
_cell.length_b   1.000
_cell.length_c   1.000
_cell.angle_alpha   90.00
_cell.angle_beta   90.00
_cell.angle_gamma   90.00
#
_symmetry.space_group_name_H-M   'P 1'
#
loop_
_entity.id
_entity.type
_entity.pdbx_description
1 polymer ?
#
loop_
_entity_poly.entity_id
_entity_poly.type
_entity_poly.pdbx_seq_one_letter_code
_entity_poly.pdbx_strand_id
1 'polypeptide(L)'
;MIVFDVEADNLLDDATMIHCLSYTSDGMNYKTLFDYQDMRDLILSQRGLIGHNIIRYDVPLLEKILGIKVTARLFDTLPMSWVLNYDRPKHGLESFGEDFGVPKPQIDDWHNLTQEEYAHRCTEDVKINWLLWRDLLKRFMFIYKDKAQLDKFFRYLQFKMDCASVAERIGWKLDIELAQKCVDDLTQQKSEKEAELIQVMPKRKVTTKKRKPKNCFKQDGSPSAHGQRWFDLLQENNLPPHFDGEVEVIKGWDEPNPNSTDQVKDWLYSLGWEPCTFKYDKNKETGEEKKIPQVRKDGELTDSVKLIAESNPAVEVLEGLTVMQHRLKIFEAFIECEQDGYVRAEVDGLTNTLRFKHKKPLVNLPGVDRPWGKEIRGCLVAPDGYILCGADMTSLEDTTKRHYMYPYDPGYVHEMSQEGFDPHLDLAKHAGAIKQSDIDAYNQGQRPELKALRKNYKVVNYSATYGVGAAKLSRTTGMAIPHAQSLLDAYWKRNWSVKAFAEAQKIRKINGEMWVQNPVSGFWHSLRYEKDVFSTLNQSTGAYCFDKWVAYYRTRRPNIIGQFHDESINLVKQGEQNEHSDALNWAIEKLNQELKLNVDLGIDIQYGQRYSDVH
;
A
#
# COMPACT_ATOMS: atom_id res chain seq x y z
N MET A 1 15.57 -13.84 29.22
CA MET A 1 15.35 -13.32 27.86
C MET A 1 16.69 -13.10 27.19
N ILE A 2 16.79 -13.46 25.94
CA ILE A 2 17.99 -13.24 25.12
C ILE A 2 17.60 -12.53 23.83
N VAL A 3 18.54 -11.76 23.28
CA VAL A 3 18.52 -11.36 21.87
C VAL A 3 19.33 -12.41 21.11
N PHE A 4 18.79 -12.94 20.04
CA PHE A 4 19.42 -14.01 19.27
C PHE A 4 19.20 -13.82 17.76
N ASP A 5 20.00 -14.52 16.98
CA ASP A 5 19.91 -14.64 15.53
C ASP A 5 20.41 -16.02 15.11
N VAL A 6 20.01 -16.50 13.92
CA VAL A 6 20.49 -17.78 13.37
C VAL A 6 20.92 -17.62 11.92
N GLU A 7 21.98 -18.33 11.52
CA GLU A 7 22.37 -18.48 10.12
C GLU A 7 22.10 -19.90 9.63
N ALA A 8 21.48 -20.02 8.47
CA ALA A 8 21.09 -21.29 7.85
C ALA A 8 21.58 -21.39 6.40
N ASP A 9 21.49 -22.58 5.84
CA ASP A 9 21.93 -22.88 4.47
C ASP A 9 20.98 -22.29 3.40
N ASN A 10 19.72 -22.00 3.75
CA ASN A 10 18.73 -21.49 2.78
C ASN A 10 17.60 -20.74 3.47
N LEU A 11 16.63 -20.22 2.70
CA LEU A 11 15.36 -19.69 3.18
C LEU A 11 14.53 -20.80 3.82
N LEU A 12 13.53 -20.43 4.64
CA LEU A 12 12.78 -21.33 5.51
C LEU A 12 12.27 -22.62 4.84
N ASP A 13 11.71 -22.51 3.63
CA ASP A 13 11.11 -23.65 2.94
C ASP A 13 12.19 -24.67 2.51
N ASP A 14 13.32 -24.20 2.02
CA ASP A 14 14.44 -25.02 1.50
C ASP A 14 15.53 -25.29 2.53
N ALA A 15 15.48 -24.64 3.70
CA ALA A 15 16.50 -24.79 4.73
C ALA A 15 16.56 -26.24 5.26
N THR A 16 17.75 -26.81 5.29
CA THR A 16 18.04 -28.17 5.75
C THR A 16 18.92 -28.20 6.99
N MET A 17 19.67 -27.13 7.25
CA MET A 17 20.58 -27.05 8.40
C MET A 17 20.74 -25.63 8.93
N ILE A 18 21.07 -25.53 10.21
CA ILE A 18 21.49 -24.31 10.89
C ILE A 18 23.00 -24.34 11.05
N HIS A 19 23.69 -23.32 10.54
CA HIS A 19 25.14 -23.22 10.67
C HIS A 19 25.55 -22.80 12.08
N CYS A 20 24.86 -21.81 12.66
CA CYS A 20 25.09 -21.36 14.03
C CYS A 20 23.89 -20.58 14.57
N LEU A 21 23.88 -20.44 15.91
CA LEU A 21 23.00 -19.56 16.66
C LEU A 21 23.83 -18.66 17.57
N SER A 22 23.74 -17.34 17.39
CA SER A 22 24.39 -16.37 18.26
C SER A 22 23.39 -15.69 19.19
N TYR A 23 23.81 -15.35 20.40
CA TYR A 23 22.94 -14.69 21.36
C TYR A 23 23.68 -13.84 22.39
N THR A 24 22.93 -12.93 23.03
CA THR A 24 23.35 -12.19 24.23
C THR A 24 22.18 -12.02 25.19
N SER A 25 22.47 -11.94 26.49
CA SER A 25 21.51 -11.60 27.53
C SER A 25 21.74 -10.21 28.14
N ASP A 26 22.90 -9.61 27.92
CA ASP A 26 23.36 -8.37 28.55
C ASP A 26 23.92 -7.32 27.57
N GLY A 27 24.13 -7.69 26.29
CA GLY A 27 24.70 -6.83 25.26
C GLY A 27 26.20 -6.56 25.42
N MET A 28 26.88 -7.32 26.27
CA MET A 28 28.32 -7.26 26.49
C MET A 28 28.99 -8.59 26.17
N ASN A 29 28.35 -9.68 26.57
CA ASN A 29 28.84 -11.04 26.35
C ASN A 29 28.02 -11.69 25.23
N TYR A 30 28.69 -11.97 24.11
CA TYR A 30 28.11 -12.64 22.94
C TYR A 30 28.62 -14.06 22.88
N LYS A 31 27.73 -15.02 22.64
CA LYS A 31 28.03 -16.44 22.53
C LYS A 31 27.43 -16.99 21.23
N THR A 32 28.16 -17.91 20.61
CA THR A 32 27.70 -18.64 19.43
C THR A 32 27.69 -20.13 19.73
N LEU A 33 26.60 -20.79 19.36
CA LEU A 33 26.39 -22.23 19.46
C LEU A 33 26.41 -22.85 18.07
N PHE A 34 26.96 -24.04 17.98
CA PHE A 34 27.03 -24.85 16.77
C PHE A 34 26.34 -26.22 16.96
N ASP A 35 26.33 -26.72 18.21
CA ASP A 35 25.67 -27.95 18.55
C ASP A 35 24.16 -27.78 18.69
N TYR A 36 23.40 -28.65 18.06
CA TYR A 36 21.93 -28.58 18.03
C TYR A 36 21.29 -28.89 19.38
N GLN A 37 21.94 -29.68 20.24
CA GLN A 37 21.41 -29.94 21.58
C GLN A 37 21.57 -28.71 22.45
N ASP A 38 22.71 -28.01 22.36
CA ASP A 38 22.94 -26.77 23.09
C ASP A 38 21.94 -25.67 22.63
N MET A 39 21.65 -25.62 21.32
CA MET A 39 20.64 -24.68 20.78
C MET A 39 19.24 -25.01 21.33
N ARG A 40 18.83 -26.30 21.33
CA ARG A 40 17.54 -26.73 21.92
C ARG A 40 17.42 -26.32 23.38
N ASP A 41 18.44 -26.65 24.17
CA ASP A 41 18.45 -26.40 25.61
C ASP A 41 18.38 -24.90 25.90
N LEU A 42 19.13 -24.10 25.15
CA LEU A 42 19.08 -22.65 25.26
C LEU A 42 17.68 -22.11 24.96
N ILE A 43 17.12 -22.43 23.78
CA ILE A 43 15.84 -21.87 23.32
C ILE A 43 14.69 -22.29 24.24
N LEU A 44 14.63 -23.57 24.62
CA LEU A 44 13.57 -24.10 25.48
C LEU A 44 13.65 -23.57 26.92
N SER A 45 14.83 -23.17 27.39
CA SER A 45 15.01 -22.58 28.72
C SER A 45 14.53 -21.13 28.81
N GLN A 46 14.30 -20.45 27.67
CA GLN A 46 13.96 -19.04 27.69
C GLN A 46 12.47 -18.79 27.92
N ARG A 47 12.14 -17.76 28.72
CA ARG A 47 10.78 -17.23 28.89
C ARG A 47 10.42 -16.19 27.83
N GLY A 48 11.41 -15.62 27.18
CA GLY A 48 11.22 -14.62 26.11
C GLY A 48 12.42 -14.58 25.19
N LEU A 49 12.14 -14.44 23.91
CA LEU A 49 13.10 -14.38 22.82
C LEU A 49 12.92 -13.05 22.08
N ILE A 50 14.02 -12.40 21.76
CA ILE A 50 14.06 -11.14 21.04
C ILE A 50 14.89 -11.38 19.78
N GLY A 51 14.40 -10.96 18.63
CA GLY A 51 15.12 -11.04 17.37
C GLY A 51 14.50 -10.15 16.30
N HIS A 52 15.02 -10.19 15.10
CA HIS A 52 14.58 -9.37 13.99
C HIS A 52 13.94 -10.25 12.90
N ASN A 53 12.64 -10.12 12.67
CA ASN A 53 11.85 -10.99 11.81
C ASN A 53 11.73 -12.44 12.32
N ILE A 54 11.92 -12.67 13.60
CA ILE A 54 12.01 -14.01 14.18
C ILE A 54 10.71 -14.81 14.09
N ILE A 55 9.56 -14.15 14.06
CA ILE A 55 8.25 -14.83 14.03
C ILE A 55 8.01 -15.47 12.66
N ARG A 56 8.55 -14.87 11.61
CA ARG A 56 8.35 -15.34 10.24
C ARG A 56 9.49 -16.23 9.74
N TYR A 57 10.68 -16.14 10.33
CA TYR A 57 11.85 -16.88 9.88
C TYR A 57 12.52 -17.71 10.98
N ASP A 58 13.21 -17.10 11.94
CA ASP A 58 14.09 -17.83 12.88
C ASP A 58 13.35 -18.85 13.75
N VAL A 59 12.20 -18.49 14.32
CA VAL A 59 11.43 -19.39 15.15
C VAL A 59 10.87 -20.58 14.36
N PRO A 60 10.21 -20.38 13.20
CA PRO A 60 9.83 -21.50 12.32
C PRO A 60 11.01 -22.36 11.86
N LEU A 61 12.17 -21.77 11.59
CA LEU A 61 13.38 -22.49 11.23
C LEU A 61 13.89 -23.37 12.36
N LEU A 62 13.98 -22.84 13.59
CA LEU A 62 14.35 -23.59 14.78
C LEU A 62 13.37 -24.75 15.05
N GLU A 63 12.06 -24.50 14.92
CA GLU A 63 11.05 -25.53 15.08
C GLU A 63 11.21 -26.64 14.04
N LYS A 64 11.46 -26.27 12.76
CA LYS A 64 11.66 -27.22 11.65
C LYS A 64 12.92 -28.06 11.83
N ILE A 65 14.07 -27.43 12.04
CA ILE A 65 15.38 -28.13 12.01
C ILE A 65 15.68 -28.82 13.34
N LEU A 66 15.35 -28.17 14.47
CA LEU A 66 15.63 -28.76 15.78
C LEU A 66 14.53 -29.71 16.26
N GLY A 67 13.35 -29.74 15.61
CA GLY A 67 12.23 -30.58 16.03
C GLY A 67 11.64 -30.17 17.38
N ILE A 68 11.66 -28.88 17.70
CA ILE A 68 11.14 -28.33 18.97
C ILE A 68 9.87 -27.54 18.73
N LYS A 69 9.16 -27.21 19.83
CA LYS A 69 8.09 -26.21 19.82
C LYS A 69 8.47 -25.05 20.74
N VAL A 70 8.59 -23.86 20.16
CA VAL A 70 8.93 -22.65 20.90
C VAL A 70 7.70 -22.12 21.61
N THR A 71 7.74 -22.08 22.95
CA THR A 71 6.65 -21.56 23.80
C THR A 71 6.99 -20.23 24.46
N ALA A 72 8.23 -19.78 24.30
CA ALA A 72 8.70 -18.49 24.78
C ALA A 72 7.90 -17.34 24.17
N ARG A 73 7.77 -16.25 24.92
CA ARG A 73 7.21 -15.02 24.39
C ARG A 73 8.17 -14.40 23.37
N LEU A 74 7.64 -14.01 22.21
CA LEU A 74 8.42 -13.46 21.11
C LEU A 74 8.31 -11.93 21.06
N PHE A 75 9.44 -11.28 20.90
CA PHE A 75 9.56 -9.84 20.66
C PHE A 75 10.31 -9.64 19.35
N ASP A 76 9.59 -9.22 18.32
CA ASP A 76 10.13 -9.03 16.99
C ASP A 76 10.39 -7.55 16.72
N THR A 77 11.66 -7.20 16.55
CA THR A 77 12.08 -5.80 16.36
C THR A 77 11.71 -5.25 14.98
N LEU A 78 11.43 -6.11 13.98
CA LEU A 78 11.01 -5.65 12.65
C LEU A 78 9.65 -4.94 12.69
N PRO A 79 8.53 -5.55 13.15
CA PRO A 79 7.24 -4.86 13.24
C PRO A 79 7.27 -3.70 14.25
N MET A 80 8.08 -3.78 15.32
CA MET A 80 8.29 -2.65 16.23
C MET A 80 8.91 -1.46 15.49
N SER A 81 9.87 -1.70 14.62
CA SER A 81 10.47 -0.67 13.78
C SER A 81 9.48 -0.10 12.76
N TRP A 82 8.63 -0.91 12.15
CA TRP A 82 7.58 -0.41 11.24
C TRP A 82 6.64 0.59 11.91
N VAL A 83 6.33 0.38 13.19
CA VAL A 83 5.45 1.28 13.96
C VAL A 83 6.14 2.59 14.32
N LEU A 84 7.39 2.53 14.80
CA LEU A 84 8.10 3.72 15.29
C LEU A 84 8.85 4.49 14.21
N ASN A 85 9.27 3.82 13.14
CA ASN A 85 10.08 4.40 12.07
C ASN A 85 9.32 4.38 10.73
N TYR A 86 8.05 4.75 10.73
CA TYR A 86 7.13 4.64 9.60
C TYR A 86 7.58 5.37 8.31
N ASP A 87 8.46 6.36 8.43
CA ASP A 87 9.04 7.10 7.29
C ASP A 87 10.38 6.50 6.81
N ARG A 88 10.91 5.48 7.50
CA ARG A 88 12.16 4.82 7.14
C ARG A 88 11.94 3.91 5.91
N PRO A 89 12.80 4.01 4.87
CA PRO A 89 12.63 3.20 3.65
C PRO A 89 13.14 1.76 3.80
N LYS A 90 14.10 1.51 4.71
CA LYS A 90 14.72 0.20 4.95
C LYS A 90 14.70 -0.14 6.43
N HIS A 91 14.18 -1.31 6.79
CA HIS A 91 14.05 -1.78 8.16
C HIS A 91 14.93 -2.99 8.48
N GLY A 92 15.76 -3.46 7.56
CA GLY A 92 16.71 -4.56 7.79
C GLY A 92 17.87 -4.15 8.71
N LEU A 93 18.48 -5.13 9.41
CA LEU A 93 19.57 -4.92 10.37
C LEU A 93 20.77 -4.21 9.74
N GLU A 94 21.09 -4.46 8.46
CA GLU A 94 22.17 -3.77 7.75
C GLU A 94 22.00 -2.24 7.84
N SER A 95 20.82 -1.73 7.55
CA SER A 95 20.52 -0.29 7.60
C SER A 95 20.58 0.29 9.02
N PHE A 96 20.27 -0.49 10.04
CA PHE A 96 20.45 -0.10 11.44
C PHE A 96 21.90 -0.21 11.89
N GLY A 97 22.64 -1.17 11.35
CA GLY A 97 24.08 -1.27 11.59
C GLY A 97 24.84 -0.01 11.17
N GLU A 98 24.48 0.57 10.01
CA GLU A 98 25.00 1.87 9.57
C GLU A 98 24.70 2.97 10.60
N ASP A 99 23.47 3.06 11.10
CA ASP A 99 23.05 4.07 12.09
C ASP A 99 23.80 3.93 13.42
N PHE A 100 24.09 2.70 13.84
CA PHE A 100 24.74 2.41 15.14
C PHE A 100 26.26 2.32 15.03
N GLY A 101 26.85 2.44 13.84
CA GLY A 101 28.29 2.29 13.61
C GLY A 101 28.79 0.85 13.78
N VAL A 102 27.92 -0.13 13.57
CA VAL A 102 28.21 -1.57 13.60
C VAL A 102 27.95 -2.12 12.20
N PRO A 103 28.92 -2.06 11.28
CA PRO A 103 28.70 -2.48 9.90
C PRO A 103 28.48 -3.99 9.83
N LYS A 104 27.45 -4.39 9.11
CA LYS A 104 27.17 -5.80 8.83
C LYS A 104 28.21 -6.33 7.84
N PRO A 105 28.87 -7.48 8.11
CA PRO A 105 29.80 -8.10 7.18
C PRO A 105 29.11 -8.39 5.84
N GLN A 106 29.72 -7.94 4.74
CA GLN A 106 29.27 -8.29 3.40
C GLN A 106 29.75 -9.69 3.03
N ILE A 107 28.90 -10.46 2.37
CA ILE A 107 29.17 -11.83 1.95
C ILE A 107 28.89 -11.92 0.47
N ASP A 108 29.94 -12.25 -0.29
CA ASP A 108 29.86 -12.41 -1.74
C ASP A 108 29.45 -13.85 -2.14
N ASP A 109 29.81 -14.85 -1.32
CA ASP A 109 29.51 -16.27 -1.55
C ASP A 109 29.00 -16.95 -0.28
N TRP A 110 27.69 -17.20 -0.22
CA TRP A 110 27.00 -17.81 0.91
C TRP A 110 27.28 -19.32 1.07
N HIS A 111 27.73 -19.98 0.01
CA HIS A 111 27.88 -21.45 0.04
C HIS A 111 29.27 -21.89 0.52
N ASN A 112 30.24 -20.99 0.58
CA ASN A 112 31.63 -21.30 0.91
C ASN A 112 32.17 -20.58 2.15
N LEU A 113 31.28 -20.19 3.08
CA LEU A 113 31.69 -19.56 4.34
C LEU A 113 32.25 -20.59 5.33
N THR A 114 33.27 -20.18 6.07
CA THR A 114 33.75 -20.93 7.23
C THR A 114 32.81 -20.79 8.42
N GLN A 115 32.96 -21.68 9.39
CA GLN A 115 32.17 -21.65 10.61
C GLN A 115 32.40 -20.34 11.40
N GLU A 116 33.61 -19.81 11.40
CA GLU A 116 33.97 -18.55 12.01
C GLU A 116 33.30 -17.35 11.31
N GLU A 117 33.20 -17.37 9.99
CA GLU A 117 32.55 -16.32 9.21
C GLU A 117 31.03 -16.28 9.46
N TYR A 118 30.37 -17.44 9.50
CA TYR A 118 28.96 -17.52 9.93
C TYR A 118 28.78 -16.99 11.35
N ALA A 119 29.62 -17.43 12.31
CA ALA A 119 29.56 -16.98 13.69
C ALA A 119 29.80 -15.47 13.84
N HIS A 120 30.76 -14.92 13.10
CA HIS A 120 31.04 -13.49 13.11
C HIS A 120 29.82 -12.70 12.62
N ARG A 121 29.25 -13.08 11.48
CA ARG A 121 28.07 -12.42 10.89
C ARG A 121 26.87 -12.48 11.82
N CYS A 122 26.53 -13.66 12.30
CA CYS A 122 25.42 -13.87 13.24
C CYS A 122 25.60 -13.05 14.54
N THR A 123 26.85 -12.95 15.04
CA THR A 123 27.16 -12.14 16.21
C THR A 123 26.97 -10.63 15.95
N GLU A 124 27.38 -10.14 14.77
CA GLU A 124 27.18 -8.74 14.40
C GLU A 124 25.67 -8.42 14.29
N ASP A 125 24.85 -9.31 13.72
CA ASP A 125 23.40 -9.15 13.68
C ASP A 125 22.79 -9.10 15.07
N VAL A 126 23.24 -9.94 16.01
CA VAL A 126 22.81 -9.87 17.42
C VAL A 126 23.22 -8.54 18.08
N LYS A 127 24.42 -8.01 17.81
CA LYS A 127 24.87 -6.70 18.33
C LYS A 127 23.98 -5.56 17.82
N ILE A 128 23.74 -5.51 16.51
CA ILE A 128 22.89 -4.50 15.91
C ILE A 128 21.46 -4.59 16.51
N ASN A 129 20.93 -5.81 16.58
CA ASN A 129 19.57 -6.02 17.09
C ASN A 129 19.43 -5.72 18.60
N TRP A 130 20.47 -5.95 19.40
CA TRP A 130 20.48 -5.53 20.79
C TRP A 130 20.35 -4.01 20.94
N LEU A 131 21.10 -3.24 20.16
CA LEU A 131 21.03 -1.78 20.15
C LEU A 131 19.65 -1.30 19.67
N LEU A 132 19.14 -1.90 18.60
CA LEU A 132 17.81 -1.61 18.05
C LEU A 132 16.71 -1.90 19.08
N TRP A 133 16.72 -3.08 19.71
CA TRP A 133 15.76 -3.45 20.74
C TRP A 133 15.73 -2.42 21.88
N ARG A 134 16.88 -1.99 22.36
CA ARG A 134 16.98 -1.01 23.47
C ARG A 134 16.42 0.35 23.07
N ASP A 135 16.71 0.82 21.85
CA ASP A 135 16.17 2.07 21.33
C ASP A 135 14.64 1.99 21.20
N LEU A 136 14.15 0.98 20.49
CA LEU A 136 12.70 0.79 20.27
C LEU A 136 11.95 0.65 21.60
N LEU A 137 12.42 -0.18 22.52
CA LEU A 137 11.79 -0.37 23.84
C LEU A 137 11.73 0.94 24.62
N LYS A 138 12.83 1.71 24.66
CA LYS A 138 12.87 3.02 25.31
C LYS A 138 11.81 3.96 24.73
N ARG A 139 11.71 4.07 23.41
CA ARG A 139 10.74 4.92 22.72
C ARG A 139 9.30 4.46 23.01
N PHE A 140 9.00 3.18 22.96
CA PHE A 140 7.69 2.64 23.33
C PHE A 140 7.31 2.94 24.78
N MET A 141 8.25 2.84 25.73
CA MET A 141 7.99 3.18 27.15
C MET A 141 7.67 4.67 27.34
N PHE A 142 8.22 5.57 26.53
CA PHE A 142 7.85 6.99 26.54
C PHE A 142 6.44 7.21 25.99
N ILE A 143 6.02 6.46 24.96
CA ILE A 143 4.70 6.58 24.35
C ILE A 143 3.63 5.99 25.27
N TYR A 144 3.81 4.77 25.73
CA TYR A 144 2.76 4.04 26.45
C TYR A 144 2.67 4.40 27.94
N LYS A 145 3.76 4.70 28.63
CA LYS A 145 3.84 4.95 30.08
C LYS A 145 3.26 3.81 30.97
N ASP A 146 2.22 3.13 30.53
CA ASP A 146 1.59 1.98 31.18
C ASP A 146 2.17 0.68 30.59
N LYS A 147 2.83 -0.09 31.47
CA LYS A 147 3.47 -1.36 31.08
C LYS A 147 2.46 -2.43 30.64
N ALA A 148 1.26 -2.45 31.22
CA ALA A 148 0.24 -3.44 30.86
C ALA A 148 -0.31 -3.17 29.44
N GLN A 149 -0.52 -1.90 29.09
CA GLN A 149 -0.93 -1.51 27.75
C GLN A 149 0.19 -1.79 26.74
N LEU A 150 1.44 -1.52 27.08
CA LEU A 150 2.58 -1.85 26.23
C LEU A 150 2.71 -3.36 26.02
N ASP A 151 2.51 -4.15 27.07
CA ASP A 151 2.50 -5.61 26.99
C ASP A 151 1.37 -6.11 26.05
N LYS A 152 0.17 -5.56 26.19
CA LYS A 152 -0.96 -5.85 25.30
C LYS A 152 -0.62 -5.52 23.83
N PHE A 153 0.05 -4.39 23.60
CA PHE A 153 0.46 -3.98 22.27
C PHE A 153 1.52 -4.93 21.66
N PHE A 154 2.52 -5.36 22.42
CA PHE A 154 3.51 -6.31 21.91
C PHE A 154 2.91 -7.69 21.63
N ARG A 155 1.92 -8.15 22.40
CA ARG A 155 1.17 -9.37 22.08
C ARG A 155 0.37 -9.22 20.80
N TYR A 156 -0.19 -8.05 20.57
CA TYR A 156 -0.90 -7.76 19.33
C TYR A 156 0.05 -7.74 18.11
N LEU A 157 1.24 -7.16 18.21
CA LEU A 157 2.23 -7.22 17.14
C LEU A 157 2.69 -8.67 16.87
N GLN A 158 2.94 -9.44 17.94
CA GLN A 158 3.25 -10.87 17.80
C GLN A 158 2.14 -11.62 17.05
N PHE A 159 0.88 -11.41 17.45
CA PHE A 159 -0.27 -12.01 16.76
C PHE A 159 -0.33 -11.65 15.28
N LYS A 160 -0.11 -10.39 14.93
CA LYS A 160 -0.10 -9.96 13.52
C LYS A 160 0.98 -10.67 12.71
N MET A 161 2.20 -10.73 13.23
CA MET A 161 3.30 -11.42 12.55
C MET A 161 3.07 -12.91 12.42
N ASP A 162 2.43 -13.52 13.40
CA ASP A 162 2.05 -14.93 13.37
C ASP A 162 0.96 -15.20 12.30
N CYS A 163 0.00 -14.27 12.10
CA CYS A 163 -0.94 -14.34 10.98
C CYS A 163 -0.23 -14.22 9.62
N ALA A 164 0.69 -13.26 9.49
CA ALA A 164 1.47 -13.11 8.25
C ALA A 164 2.30 -14.37 7.96
N SER A 165 2.99 -14.90 8.97
CA SER A 165 3.80 -16.14 8.85
C SER A 165 2.98 -17.33 8.36
N VAL A 166 1.76 -17.50 8.87
CA VAL A 166 0.86 -18.60 8.43
C VAL A 166 0.42 -18.38 6.99
N ALA A 167 -0.02 -17.17 6.63
CA ALA A 167 -0.47 -16.86 5.28
C ALA A 167 0.64 -17.05 4.23
N GLU A 168 1.86 -16.63 4.55
CA GLU A 168 3.04 -16.78 3.69
C GLU A 168 3.44 -18.25 3.50
N ARG A 169 3.35 -19.07 4.54
CA ARG A 169 3.68 -20.50 4.45
C ARG A 169 2.64 -21.33 3.69
N ILE A 170 1.35 -21.02 3.84
CA ILE A 170 0.30 -21.74 3.10
C ILE A 170 0.32 -21.29 1.63
N GLY A 171 0.35 -20.00 1.37
CA GLY A 171 0.33 -19.43 0.03
C GLY A 171 -1.01 -19.62 -0.70
N TRP A 172 -1.06 -19.12 -1.93
CA TRP A 172 -2.20 -19.18 -2.84
C TRP A 172 -1.84 -20.01 -4.05
N LYS A 173 -2.61 -21.06 -4.33
CA LYS A 173 -2.40 -21.87 -5.54
C LYS A 173 -2.64 -20.98 -6.78
N LEU A 174 -1.69 -21.01 -7.71
CA LEU A 174 -1.75 -20.26 -8.95
C LEU A 174 -2.19 -21.16 -10.12
N ASP A 175 -3.18 -20.70 -10.86
CA ASP A 175 -3.50 -21.22 -12.19
C ASP A 175 -2.52 -20.60 -13.20
N ILE A 176 -1.32 -21.19 -13.31
CA ILE A 176 -0.23 -20.63 -14.12
C ILE A 176 -0.55 -20.64 -15.62
N GLU A 177 -1.34 -21.63 -16.06
CA GLU A 177 -1.76 -21.73 -17.46
C GLU A 177 -2.67 -20.55 -17.84
N LEU A 178 -3.64 -20.22 -16.97
CA LEU A 178 -4.49 -19.05 -17.17
C LEU A 178 -3.67 -17.76 -17.11
N ALA A 179 -2.73 -17.63 -16.16
CA ALA A 179 -1.88 -16.46 -16.03
C ALA A 179 -1.04 -16.26 -17.31
N GLN A 180 -0.39 -17.31 -17.82
CA GLN A 180 0.40 -17.24 -19.05
C GLN A 180 -0.46 -16.90 -20.26
N LYS A 181 -1.63 -17.51 -20.40
CA LYS A 181 -2.58 -17.16 -21.47
C LYS A 181 -2.95 -15.68 -21.43
N CYS A 182 -3.22 -15.13 -20.25
CA CYS A 182 -3.54 -13.70 -20.10
C CYS A 182 -2.34 -12.80 -20.44
N VAL A 183 -1.10 -13.22 -20.14
CA VAL A 183 0.12 -12.52 -20.58
C VAL A 183 0.19 -12.48 -22.10
N ASP A 184 0.00 -13.62 -22.76
CA ASP A 184 0.08 -13.72 -24.22
C ASP A 184 -1.00 -12.87 -24.89
N ASP A 185 -2.25 -12.98 -24.45
CA ASP A 185 -3.39 -12.21 -24.97
C ASP A 185 -3.18 -10.70 -24.78
N LEU A 186 -2.75 -10.25 -23.59
CA LEU A 186 -2.50 -8.83 -23.32
C LEU A 186 -1.28 -8.29 -24.08
N THR A 187 -0.24 -9.10 -24.24
CA THR A 187 0.95 -8.73 -25.00
C THR A 187 0.60 -8.52 -26.48
N GLN A 188 -0.20 -9.41 -27.04
CA GLN A 188 -0.68 -9.29 -28.40
C GLN A 188 -1.53 -8.02 -28.57
N GLN A 189 -2.58 -7.84 -27.76
CA GLN A 189 -3.47 -6.67 -27.85
C GLN A 189 -2.71 -5.35 -27.66
N LYS A 190 -1.74 -5.33 -26.74
CA LYS A 190 -0.86 -4.17 -26.52
C LYS A 190 -0.02 -3.88 -27.76
N SER A 191 0.60 -4.91 -28.34
CA SER A 191 1.46 -4.78 -29.54
C SER A 191 0.67 -4.28 -30.74
N GLU A 192 -0.56 -4.76 -30.94
CA GLU A 192 -1.46 -4.29 -32.01
C GLU A 192 -1.79 -2.80 -31.83
N LYS A 193 -2.18 -2.36 -30.63
CA LYS A 193 -2.44 -0.94 -30.33
C LYS A 193 -1.19 -0.08 -30.47
N GLU A 194 -0.04 -0.56 -30.04
CA GLU A 194 1.23 0.17 -30.20
C GLU A 194 1.61 0.31 -31.69
N ALA A 195 1.45 -0.73 -32.50
CA ALA A 195 1.72 -0.70 -33.92
C ALA A 195 0.80 0.31 -34.66
N GLU A 196 -0.48 0.36 -34.28
CA GLU A 196 -1.44 1.34 -34.81
C GLU A 196 -1.03 2.78 -34.44
N LEU A 197 -0.66 3.03 -33.17
CA LEU A 197 -0.23 4.34 -32.71
C LEU A 197 1.08 4.80 -33.37
N ILE A 198 2.04 3.89 -33.57
CA ILE A 198 3.33 4.19 -34.24
C ILE A 198 3.10 4.70 -35.67
N GLN A 199 2.06 4.21 -36.36
CA GLN A 199 1.74 4.66 -37.75
C GLN A 199 1.21 6.09 -37.79
N VAL A 200 0.54 6.56 -36.74
CA VAL A 200 -0.14 7.86 -36.71
C VAL A 200 0.59 8.93 -35.92
N MET A 201 1.44 8.53 -34.97
CA MET A 201 2.24 9.46 -34.17
C MET A 201 3.40 10.04 -34.96
N PRO A 202 3.67 11.36 -34.89
CA PRO A 202 4.81 11.97 -35.55
C PRO A 202 6.13 11.59 -34.89
N LYS A 203 7.21 11.55 -35.65
CA LYS A 203 8.57 11.50 -35.09
C LYS A 203 8.81 12.73 -34.23
N ARG A 204 9.46 12.55 -33.09
CA ARG A 204 9.79 13.63 -32.17
C ARG A 204 11.14 14.25 -32.51
N LYS A 205 11.17 15.58 -32.55
CA LYS A 205 12.44 16.31 -32.69
C LYS A 205 13.25 16.16 -31.41
N VAL A 206 14.50 15.69 -31.55
CA VAL A 206 15.49 15.71 -30.47
C VAL A 206 16.31 16.97 -30.63
N THR A 207 16.17 17.89 -29.70
CA THR A 207 16.93 19.15 -29.72
C THR A 207 18.05 19.15 -28.70
N THR A 208 19.08 19.93 -28.95
CA THR A 208 20.15 20.20 -28.00
C THR A 208 20.43 21.68 -27.98
N LYS A 209 20.73 22.22 -26.81
CA LYS A 209 21.08 23.63 -26.66
C LYS A 209 22.56 23.82 -26.88
N LYS A 210 22.91 24.68 -27.83
CA LYS A 210 24.28 25.13 -28.05
C LYS A 210 24.46 26.53 -27.51
N ARG A 211 25.62 26.75 -26.88
CA ARG A 211 26.04 28.03 -26.36
C ARG A 211 27.21 28.56 -27.16
N LYS A 212 27.41 29.88 -27.15
CA LYS A 212 28.53 30.54 -27.75
C LYS A 212 29.85 29.95 -27.26
N PRO A 213 30.75 29.52 -28.14
CA PRO A 213 32.09 29.03 -27.75
C PRO A 213 32.88 30.14 -27.04
N LYS A 214 33.69 29.72 -26.04
CA LYS A 214 34.53 30.67 -25.31
C LYS A 214 35.50 31.43 -26.25
N ASN A 215 36.04 30.73 -27.28
CA ASN A 215 37.02 31.27 -28.23
C ASN A 215 36.43 31.26 -29.66
N CYS A 216 35.63 32.31 -29.98
CA CYS A 216 35.04 32.45 -31.32
C CYS A 216 36.04 32.99 -32.37
N PHE A 217 37.10 33.65 -31.97
CA PHE A 217 38.10 34.25 -32.87
C PHE A 217 39.50 33.72 -32.59
N LYS A 218 40.34 33.64 -33.62
CA LYS A 218 41.78 33.37 -33.53
C LYS A 218 42.55 34.62 -33.12
N GLN A 219 43.87 34.47 -32.88
CA GLN A 219 44.72 35.60 -32.53
C GLN A 219 44.84 36.67 -33.64
N ASP A 220 44.62 36.28 -34.89
CA ASP A 220 44.63 37.18 -36.04
C ASP A 220 43.31 37.89 -36.29
N GLY A 221 42.33 37.73 -35.39
CA GLY A 221 40.98 38.32 -35.48
C GLY A 221 40.01 37.60 -36.42
N SER A 222 40.44 36.55 -37.12
CA SER A 222 39.53 35.74 -37.95
C SER A 222 38.70 34.79 -37.08
N PRO A 223 37.50 34.35 -37.53
CA PRO A 223 36.70 33.37 -36.79
C PRO A 223 37.48 32.05 -36.62
N SER A 224 37.44 31.47 -35.44
CA SER A 224 37.91 30.13 -35.20
C SER A 224 36.91 29.13 -35.85
N ALA A 225 37.33 27.88 -36.05
CA ALA A 225 36.44 26.85 -36.59
C ALA A 225 35.14 26.66 -35.75
N HIS A 226 35.25 26.83 -34.43
CA HIS A 226 34.06 26.82 -33.54
C HIS A 226 33.26 28.13 -33.60
N GLY A 227 33.95 29.26 -33.77
CA GLY A 227 33.33 30.57 -33.97
C GLY A 227 32.55 30.62 -35.25
N GLN A 228 33.15 30.13 -36.39
CA GLN A 228 32.44 30.10 -37.67
C GLN A 228 31.17 29.27 -37.60
N ARG A 229 31.22 28.07 -37.04
CA ARG A 229 30.03 27.20 -36.82
C ARG A 229 28.96 27.87 -35.96
N TRP A 230 29.38 28.68 -34.99
CA TRP A 230 28.45 29.45 -34.18
C TRP A 230 27.78 30.56 -34.94
N PHE A 231 28.52 31.33 -35.74
CA PHE A 231 27.98 32.40 -36.60
C PHE A 231 27.06 31.85 -37.69
N ASP A 232 27.43 30.71 -38.30
CA ASP A 232 26.59 30.02 -39.28
C ASP A 232 25.26 29.61 -38.64
N LEU A 233 25.33 29.05 -37.42
CA LEU A 233 24.16 28.66 -36.64
C LEU A 233 23.26 29.85 -36.28
N LEU A 234 23.84 31.01 -35.93
CA LEU A 234 23.07 32.20 -35.66
C LEU A 234 22.37 32.71 -36.92
N GLN A 235 23.06 32.66 -38.05
CA GLN A 235 22.50 33.06 -39.35
C GLN A 235 21.34 32.12 -39.77
N GLU A 236 21.49 30.80 -39.64
CA GLU A 236 20.45 29.81 -39.89
C GLU A 236 19.18 30.03 -39.07
N ASN A 237 19.35 30.54 -37.83
CA ASN A 237 18.25 30.82 -36.92
C ASN A 237 17.78 32.30 -36.91
N ASN A 238 18.24 33.12 -37.89
CA ASN A 238 17.94 34.56 -38.00
C ASN A 238 18.27 35.36 -36.70
N LEU A 239 19.33 34.96 -36.00
CA LEU A 239 19.80 35.62 -34.79
C LEU A 239 20.95 36.61 -35.09
N PRO A 240 21.05 37.70 -34.32
CA PRO A 240 22.10 38.67 -34.54
C PRO A 240 23.49 38.10 -34.21
N PRO A 241 24.59 38.52 -34.91
CA PRO A 241 25.94 38.00 -34.72
C PRO A 241 26.50 38.14 -33.30
N HIS A 242 25.96 39.06 -32.52
CA HIS A 242 26.38 39.31 -31.12
C HIS A 242 25.56 38.50 -30.09
N PHE A 243 24.61 37.68 -30.53
CA PHE A 243 23.81 36.83 -29.66
C PHE A 243 24.72 35.89 -28.85
N ASP A 244 24.55 35.85 -27.53
CA ASP A 244 25.33 35.04 -26.59
C ASP A 244 24.50 34.05 -25.76
N GLY A 245 23.19 33.98 -26.07
CA GLY A 245 22.26 33.04 -25.44
C GLY A 245 22.40 31.59 -25.92
N GLU A 246 21.45 30.77 -25.55
CA GLU A 246 21.37 29.38 -26.01
C GLU A 246 20.57 29.30 -27.32
N VAL A 247 21.10 28.56 -28.29
CA VAL A 247 20.40 28.25 -29.55
C VAL A 247 20.00 26.78 -29.54
N GLU A 248 18.73 26.51 -29.74
CA GLU A 248 18.22 25.15 -29.82
C GLU A 248 18.44 24.60 -31.22
N VAL A 249 19.10 23.44 -31.33
CA VAL A 249 19.47 22.79 -32.60
C VAL A 249 18.88 21.39 -32.63
N ILE A 250 18.31 21.03 -33.76
CA ILE A 250 17.84 19.64 -33.97
C ILE A 250 19.07 18.73 -34.07
N LYS A 251 19.17 17.76 -33.14
CA LYS A 251 20.21 16.73 -33.13
C LYS A 251 19.80 15.49 -33.96
N GLY A 252 18.51 15.23 -34.04
CA GLY A 252 17.94 14.06 -34.70
C GLY A 252 16.43 13.96 -34.49
N TRP A 253 15.90 12.80 -34.78
CA TRP A 253 14.48 12.48 -34.63
C TRP A 253 14.36 11.15 -33.93
N ASP A 254 13.52 11.10 -32.87
CA ASP A 254 13.13 9.85 -32.23
C ASP A 254 11.96 9.24 -32.99
N GLU A 255 11.98 7.92 -33.14
CA GLU A 255 10.85 7.18 -33.67
C GLU A 255 9.64 7.28 -32.74
N PRO A 256 8.41 7.20 -33.26
CA PRO A 256 7.21 7.25 -32.45
C PRO A 256 7.22 6.18 -31.36
N ASN A 257 6.95 6.59 -30.13
CA ASN A 257 6.88 5.68 -28.99
C ASN A 257 5.61 5.97 -28.16
N PRO A 258 4.54 5.18 -28.31
CA PRO A 258 3.29 5.35 -27.57
C PRO A 258 3.42 5.09 -26.05
N ASN A 259 4.53 4.48 -25.61
CA ASN A 259 4.84 4.29 -24.19
C ASN A 259 5.51 5.54 -23.57
N SER A 260 5.99 6.47 -24.37
CA SER A 260 6.55 7.73 -23.92
C SER A 260 5.45 8.74 -23.65
N THR A 261 5.19 9.03 -22.37
CA THR A 261 4.19 10.04 -21.96
C THR A 261 4.46 11.40 -22.60
N ASP A 262 5.74 11.78 -22.78
CA ASP A 262 6.10 13.05 -23.36
C ASP A 262 5.81 13.09 -24.85
N GLN A 263 6.14 12.01 -25.59
CA GLN A 263 5.81 11.92 -27.03
C GLN A 263 4.29 11.92 -27.28
N VAL A 264 3.54 11.21 -26.44
CA VAL A 264 2.06 11.21 -26.52
C VAL A 264 1.51 12.61 -26.24
N LYS A 265 2.05 13.34 -25.28
CA LYS A 265 1.63 14.74 -25.01
C LYS A 265 2.00 15.67 -26.16
N ASP A 266 3.22 15.56 -26.67
CA ASP A 266 3.68 16.37 -27.82
C ASP A 266 2.77 16.15 -29.05
N TRP A 267 2.40 14.89 -29.32
CA TRP A 267 1.44 14.54 -30.35
C TRP A 267 0.07 15.16 -30.10
N LEU A 268 -0.51 15.01 -28.91
CA LEU A 268 -1.79 15.61 -28.57
C LEU A 268 -1.77 17.14 -28.68
N TYR A 269 -0.69 17.80 -28.23
CA TYR A 269 -0.52 19.24 -28.43
C TYR A 269 -0.48 19.64 -29.90
N SER A 270 0.14 18.83 -30.77
CA SER A 270 0.15 19.06 -32.22
C SER A 270 -1.24 18.95 -32.84
N LEU A 271 -2.16 18.23 -32.21
CA LEU A 271 -3.58 18.11 -32.58
C LEU A 271 -4.48 19.18 -31.94
N GLY A 272 -3.90 20.13 -31.20
CA GLY A 272 -4.64 21.21 -30.52
C GLY A 272 -5.18 20.84 -29.16
N TRP A 273 -4.56 19.88 -28.44
CA TRP A 273 -4.99 19.51 -27.10
C TRP A 273 -4.77 20.64 -26.09
N GLU A 274 -5.84 21.03 -25.43
CA GLU A 274 -5.83 21.94 -24.29
C GLU A 274 -6.16 21.17 -23.00
N PRO A 275 -5.17 20.84 -22.14
CA PRO A 275 -5.40 20.03 -20.97
C PRO A 275 -6.28 20.72 -19.93
N CYS A 276 -7.34 20.03 -19.50
CA CYS A 276 -8.21 20.46 -18.41
C CYS A 276 -7.95 19.70 -17.08
N THR A 277 -7.23 18.60 -17.12
CA THR A 277 -6.92 17.76 -15.95
C THR A 277 -5.43 17.76 -15.66
N PHE A 278 -5.05 17.97 -14.37
CA PHE A 278 -3.66 18.12 -13.98
C PHE A 278 -3.35 17.31 -12.72
N LYS A 279 -2.13 16.78 -12.66
CA LYS A 279 -1.48 16.34 -11.42
C LYS A 279 -0.62 17.51 -10.90
N TYR A 280 -0.62 17.68 -9.60
CA TYR A 280 0.21 18.70 -8.95
C TYR A 280 1.29 17.99 -8.12
N ASP A 281 2.53 18.22 -8.49
CA ASP A 281 3.69 17.66 -7.80
C ASP A 281 4.41 18.78 -7.07
N LYS A 282 4.53 18.62 -5.74
CA LYS A 282 5.13 19.64 -4.88
C LYS A 282 6.54 19.21 -4.50
N ASN A 283 7.52 20.02 -4.87
CA ASN A 283 8.88 19.85 -4.40
C ASN A 283 8.93 19.98 -2.87
N LYS A 284 9.42 18.94 -2.20
CA LYS A 284 9.47 18.90 -0.72
C LYS A 284 10.46 19.90 -0.13
N GLU A 285 11.51 20.29 -0.88
CA GLU A 285 12.57 21.20 -0.42
C GLU A 285 12.23 22.65 -0.70
N THR A 286 11.78 22.98 -1.93
CA THR A 286 11.49 24.36 -2.33
C THR A 286 10.05 24.78 -2.07
N GLY A 287 9.15 23.82 -1.86
CA GLY A 287 7.71 24.07 -1.73
C GLY A 287 7.01 24.43 -3.04
N GLU A 288 7.73 24.50 -4.16
CA GLU A 288 7.17 24.82 -5.48
C GLU A 288 6.27 23.69 -5.98
N GLU A 289 5.13 24.07 -6.57
CA GLU A 289 4.14 23.14 -7.09
C GLU A 289 4.19 23.11 -8.63
N LYS A 290 4.56 21.96 -9.20
CA LYS A 290 4.58 21.74 -10.65
C LYS A 290 3.22 21.19 -11.10
N LYS A 291 2.60 21.89 -12.05
CA LYS A 291 1.34 21.50 -12.69
C LYS A 291 1.64 20.61 -13.89
N ILE A 292 1.24 19.32 -13.83
CA ILE A 292 1.55 18.32 -14.85
C ILE A 292 0.25 17.92 -15.57
N PRO A 293 0.10 18.22 -16.88
CA PRO A 293 -1.08 17.83 -17.66
C PRO A 293 -1.26 16.31 -17.66
N GLN A 294 -2.51 15.87 -17.54
CA GLN A 294 -2.85 14.44 -17.52
C GLN A 294 -3.60 14.06 -18.78
N VAL A 295 -3.07 13.08 -19.51
CA VAL A 295 -3.73 12.45 -20.67
C VAL A 295 -4.85 11.53 -20.17
N ARG A 296 -4.65 10.90 -19.01
CA ARG A 296 -5.58 9.92 -18.41
C ARG A 296 -5.83 10.23 -16.95
N LYS A 297 -7.01 9.85 -16.47
CA LYS A 297 -7.39 9.88 -15.05
C LYS A 297 -8.15 8.59 -14.73
N ASP A 298 -7.75 7.91 -13.67
CA ASP A 298 -8.38 6.66 -13.20
C ASP A 298 -8.47 5.56 -14.28
N GLY A 299 -7.50 5.55 -15.22
CA GLY A 299 -7.40 4.57 -16.30
C GLY A 299 -8.11 4.97 -17.60
N GLU A 300 -8.98 5.99 -17.57
CA GLU A 300 -9.69 6.51 -18.75
C GLU A 300 -9.00 7.76 -19.32
N LEU A 301 -9.24 8.03 -20.60
CA LEU A 301 -8.84 9.29 -21.24
C LEU A 301 -9.57 10.46 -20.56
N THR A 302 -8.87 11.59 -20.36
CA THR A 302 -9.51 12.81 -19.84
C THR A 302 -10.44 13.43 -20.85
N ASP A 303 -11.44 14.20 -20.39
CA ASP A 303 -12.46 14.81 -21.27
C ASP A 303 -11.82 15.65 -22.38
N SER A 304 -10.74 16.38 -22.09
CA SER A 304 -10.02 17.15 -23.11
C SER A 304 -9.32 16.29 -24.16
N VAL A 305 -8.93 15.06 -23.83
CA VAL A 305 -8.38 14.10 -24.81
C VAL A 305 -9.50 13.42 -25.59
N LYS A 306 -10.62 13.08 -24.94
CA LYS A 306 -11.83 12.56 -25.63
C LYS A 306 -12.35 13.54 -26.67
N LEU A 307 -12.32 14.83 -26.37
CA LEU A 307 -12.69 15.88 -27.34
C LEU A 307 -11.77 15.88 -28.59
N ILE A 308 -10.47 15.66 -28.40
CA ILE A 308 -9.54 15.50 -29.53
C ILE A 308 -9.83 14.20 -30.29
N ALA A 309 -10.18 13.12 -29.61
CA ALA A 309 -10.52 11.84 -30.21
C ALA A 309 -11.76 11.92 -31.14
N GLU A 310 -12.74 12.77 -30.85
CA GLU A 310 -13.91 13.00 -31.70
C GLU A 310 -13.52 13.47 -33.11
N SER A 311 -12.47 14.28 -33.22
CA SER A 311 -11.96 14.77 -34.52
C SER A 311 -10.78 13.97 -35.05
N ASN A 312 -10.14 13.15 -34.22
CA ASN A 312 -8.96 12.34 -34.54
C ASN A 312 -9.12 10.92 -33.96
N PRO A 313 -9.82 10.02 -34.62
CA PRO A 313 -10.15 8.68 -34.06
C PRO A 313 -8.94 7.85 -33.62
N ALA A 314 -7.76 8.08 -34.25
CA ALA A 314 -6.52 7.42 -33.84
C ALA A 314 -6.12 7.69 -32.36
N VAL A 315 -6.63 8.77 -31.76
CA VAL A 315 -6.39 9.11 -30.35
C VAL A 315 -7.16 8.16 -29.42
N GLU A 316 -8.29 7.58 -29.86
CA GLU A 316 -9.04 6.59 -29.08
C GLU A 316 -8.22 5.33 -28.77
N VAL A 317 -7.28 4.97 -29.66
CA VAL A 317 -6.39 3.81 -29.49
C VAL A 317 -5.56 3.93 -28.19
N LEU A 318 -5.30 5.16 -27.73
CA LEU A 318 -4.68 5.39 -26.41
C LEU A 318 -5.53 4.85 -25.25
N GLU A 319 -6.84 4.70 -25.44
CA GLU A 319 -7.71 4.19 -24.38
C GLU A 319 -7.37 2.74 -24.03
N GLY A 320 -7.33 2.45 -22.76
CA GLY A 320 -7.03 1.12 -22.26
C GLY A 320 -5.54 0.73 -22.28
N LEU A 321 -4.68 1.33 -23.11
CA LEU A 321 -3.27 0.92 -23.22
C LEU A 321 -2.53 0.91 -21.88
N THR A 322 -2.68 1.96 -21.07
CA THR A 322 -2.04 2.02 -19.73
C THR A 322 -2.64 0.99 -18.77
N VAL A 323 -3.94 0.73 -18.87
CA VAL A 323 -4.59 -0.31 -18.06
C VAL A 323 -4.04 -1.68 -18.45
N MET A 324 -3.95 -1.97 -19.76
CA MET A 324 -3.34 -3.22 -20.25
C MET A 324 -1.91 -3.40 -19.75
N GLN A 325 -1.06 -2.36 -19.85
CA GLN A 325 0.31 -2.40 -19.34
C GLN A 325 0.38 -2.68 -17.84
N HIS A 326 -0.52 -2.09 -17.07
CA HIS A 326 -0.59 -2.34 -15.62
C HIS A 326 -1.07 -3.76 -15.32
N ARG A 327 -2.08 -4.27 -16.06
CA ARG A 327 -2.61 -5.63 -15.89
C ARG A 327 -1.59 -6.69 -16.30
N LEU A 328 -0.90 -6.46 -17.41
CA LEU A 328 0.20 -7.32 -17.86
C LEU A 328 1.26 -7.49 -16.76
N LYS A 329 1.70 -6.38 -16.15
CA LYS A 329 2.66 -6.44 -15.03
C LYS A 329 2.17 -7.24 -13.81
N ILE A 330 0.85 -7.31 -13.57
CA ILE A 330 0.31 -8.13 -12.47
C ILE A 330 0.44 -9.62 -12.82
N PHE A 331 0.06 -10.02 -14.05
CA PHE A 331 0.18 -11.41 -14.48
C PHE A 331 1.66 -11.84 -14.57
N GLU A 332 2.53 -10.99 -15.11
CA GLU A 332 3.99 -11.23 -15.13
C GLU A 332 4.52 -11.42 -13.71
N ALA A 333 4.08 -10.60 -12.74
CA ALA A 333 4.48 -10.73 -11.35
C ALA A 333 3.96 -12.03 -10.69
N PHE A 334 2.79 -12.54 -11.09
CA PHE A 334 2.32 -13.85 -10.64
C PHE A 334 3.28 -14.96 -11.09
N ILE A 335 3.68 -14.95 -12.36
CA ILE A 335 4.59 -15.95 -12.94
C ILE A 335 6.00 -15.81 -12.34
N GLU A 336 6.50 -14.57 -12.20
CA GLU A 336 7.84 -14.29 -11.64
C GLU A 336 7.97 -14.71 -10.17
N CYS A 337 6.90 -14.53 -9.37
CA CYS A 337 6.89 -14.82 -7.95
C CYS A 337 6.35 -16.22 -7.62
N GLU A 338 6.00 -17.01 -8.64
CA GLU A 338 5.51 -18.37 -8.44
C GLU A 338 6.62 -19.29 -7.89
N GLN A 339 6.29 -20.09 -6.91
CA GLN A 339 7.13 -21.14 -6.34
C GLN A 339 6.25 -22.37 -6.05
N ASP A 340 6.61 -23.51 -6.66
CA ASP A 340 5.92 -24.80 -6.48
C ASP A 340 4.39 -24.76 -6.73
N GLY A 341 3.95 -23.95 -7.68
CA GLY A 341 2.53 -23.75 -8.01
C GLY A 341 1.81 -22.73 -7.13
N TYR A 342 2.53 -21.96 -6.29
CA TYR A 342 1.95 -21.01 -5.35
C TYR A 342 2.58 -19.63 -5.44
N VAL A 343 1.79 -18.60 -5.10
CA VAL A 343 2.23 -17.25 -4.81
C VAL A 343 1.90 -16.89 -3.36
N ARG A 344 2.64 -15.97 -2.77
CA ARG A 344 2.53 -15.65 -1.33
C ARG A 344 2.06 -14.23 -1.09
N ALA A 345 1.18 -14.04 -0.10
CA ALA A 345 0.72 -12.73 0.38
C ALA A 345 1.72 -12.14 1.38
N GLU A 346 2.92 -11.82 0.89
CA GLU A 346 3.99 -11.32 1.73
C GLU A 346 3.72 -9.91 2.27
N VAL A 347 4.10 -9.71 3.54
CA VAL A 347 3.96 -8.44 4.26
C VAL A 347 5.33 -7.78 4.41
N ASP A 348 5.48 -6.52 3.98
CA ASP A 348 6.70 -5.74 4.12
C ASP A 348 6.55 -4.49 5.01
N GLY A 349 5.44 -4.37 5.73
CA GLY A 349 5.23 -3.25 6.64
C GLY A 349 3.85 -3.19 7.29
N LEU A 350 3.72 -2.20 8.17
CA LEU A 350 2.47 -1.77 8.76
C LEU A 350 2.21 -0.30 8.45
N THR A 351 0.95 0.06 8.23
CA THR A 351 0.54 1.46 8.21
C THR A 351 0.54 2.03 9.63
N ASN A 352 0.42 3.36 9.78
CA ASN A 352 0.25 3.99 11.10
C ASN A 352 -1.04 3.54 11.82
N THR A 353 -2.00 2.97 11.09
CA THR A 353 -3.24 2.37 11.61
C THR A 353 -3.13 0.86 11.85
N LEU A 354 -1.93 0.29 11.70
CA LEU A 354 -1.58 -1.12 11.90
C LEU A 354 -2.19 -2.09 10.87
N ARG A 355 -2.64 -1.60 9.71
CA ARG A 355 -2.99 -2.45 8.56
C ARG A 355 -1.72 -2.97 7.91
N PHE A 356 -1.76 -4.19 7.38
CA PHE A 356 -0.65 -4.76 6.60
C PHE A 356 -0.37 -3.96 5.33
N LYS A 357 0.91 -3.81 5.00
CA LYS A 357 1.38 -3.41 3.67
C LYS A 357 1.87 -4.67 2.98
N HIS A 358 1.19 -5.05 1.92
CA HIS A 358 1.59 -6.20 1.10
C HIS A 358 2.52 -5.76 -0.01
N LYS A 359 3.42 -6.67 -0.43
CA LYS A 359 4.23 -6.51 -1.64
C LYS A 359 3.73 -7.40 -2.78
N LYS A 360 4.34 -7.27 -3.95
CA LYS A 360 4.04 -8.15 -5.09
C LYS A 360 4.16 -9.64 -4.70
N PRO A 361 3.36 -10.52 -5.30
CA PRO A 361 2.41 -10.21 -6.38
C PRO A 361 0.99 -9.86 -5.88
N LEU A 362 0.67 -10.07 -4.60
CA LEU A 362 -0.69 -9.95 -4.05
C LEU A 362 -0.93 -8.58 -3.40
N VAL A 363 -0.77 -7.51 -4.18
CA VAL A 363 -1.00 -6.14 -3.71
C VAL A 363 -1.88 -5.37 -4.67
N ASN A 364 -2.92 -4.70 -4.14
CA ASN A 364 -3.81 -3.81 -4.89
C ASN A 364 -4.39 -4.46 -6.16
N LEU A 365 -4.82 -5.72 -6.06
CA LEU A 365 -5.46 -6.42 -7.17
C LEU A 365 -6.77 -5.71 -7.55
N PRO A 366 -7.06 -5.54 -8.87
CA PRO A 366 -8.28 -4.89 -9.31
C PRO A 366 -9.51 -5.69 -8.89
N GLY A 367 -10.63 -4.98 -8.62
CA GLY A 367 -11.93 -5.62 -8.41
C GLY A 367 -12.42 -6.33 -9.67
N VAL A 368 -13.29 -7.30 -9.50
CA VAL A 368 -13.85 -8.12 -10.61
C VAL A 368 -14.63 -7.29 -11.63
N ASP A 369 -15.13 -6.13 -11.22
CA ASP A 369 -15.83 -5.14 -12.06
C ASP A 369 -14.89 -4.30 -12.94
N ARG A 370 -13.58 -4.41 -12.75
CA ARG A 370 -12.57 -3.65 -13.49
C ARG A 370 -12.02 -4.47 -14.66
N PRO A 371 -11.55 -3.82 -15.74
CA PRO A 371 -10.92 -4.54 -16.84
C PRO A 371 -9.83 -5.51 -16.36
N TRP A 372 -9.93 -6.77 -16.77
CA TRP A 372 -9.05 -7.89 -16.40
C TRP A 372 -9.03 -8.25 -14.90
N GLY A 373 -9.92 -7.65 -14.11
CA GLY A 373 -9.98 -7.93 -12.67
C GLY A 373 -10.44 -9.34 -12.36
N LYS A 374 -11.44 -9.83 -13.13
CA LYS A 374 -11.97 -11.19 -13.00
C LYS A 374 -10.91 -12.23 -13.36
N GLU A 375 -10.17 -12.03 -14.43
CA GLU A 375 -9.10 -12.91 -14.89
C GLU A 375 -7.93 -12.94 -13.88
N ILE A 376 -7.48 -11.75 -13.40
CA ILE A 376 -6.42 -11.64 -12.40
C ILE A 376 -6.78 -12.41 -11.13
N ARG A 377 -7.96 -12.15 -10.57
CA ARG A 377 -8.43 -12.87 -9.38
C ARG A 377 -8.73 -14.34 -9.69
N GLY A 378 -9.16 -14.65 -10.90
CA GLY A 378 -9.41 -16.00 -11.39
C GLY A 378 -8.16 -16.88 -11.49
N CYS A 379 -6.96 -16.30 -11.55
CA CYS A 379 -5.70 -17.05 -11.49
C CYS A 379 -5.42 -17.64 -10.09
N LEU A 380 -6.02 -17.08 -9.04
CA LEU A 380 -5.83 -17.51 -7.67
C LEU A 380 -6.93 -18.51 -7.30
N VAL A 381 -6.55 -19.78 -7.09
CA VAL A 381 -7.50 -20.90 -7.01
C VAL A 381 -7.34 -21.69 -5.70
N ALA A 382 -8.40 -22.38 -5.31
CA ALA A 382 -8.31 -23.34 -4.23
C ALA A 382 -7.55 -24.60 -4.70
N PRO A 383 -6.67 -25.17 -3.89
CA PRO A 383 -6.09 -26.49 -4.17
C PRO A 383 -7.15 -27.59 -4.12
N ASP A 384 -6.83 -28.78 -4.69
CA ASP A 384 -7.74 -29.91 -4.74
C ASP A 384 -8.22 -30.33 -3.35
N GLY A 385 -9.52 -30.58 -3.21
CA GLY A 385 -10.16 -30.90 -1.94
C GLY A 385 -10.47 -29.70 -1.04
N TYR A 386 -10.17 -28.48 -1.50
CA TYR A 386 -10.45 -27.23 -0.79
C TYR A 386 -11.37 -26.30 -1.59
N ILE A 387 -11.88 -25.29 -0.91
CA ILE A 387 -12.61 -24.17 -1.45
C ILE A 387 -12.11 -22.89 -0.78
N LEU A 388 -12.10 -21.77 -1.48
CA LEU A 388 -11.82 -20.46 -0.90
C LEU A 388 -13.05 -19.95 -0.15
N CYS A 389 -12.82 -19.35 1.01
CA CYS A 389 -13.80 -18.55 1.72
C CYS A 389 -13.29 -17.13 1.78
N GLY A 390 -14.00 -16.19 1.15
CA GLY A 390 -13.86 -14.75 1.38
C GLY A 390 -14.82 -14.33 2.48
N ALA A 391 -14.29 -13.68 3.51
CA ALA A 391 -15.10 -13.14 4.59
C ALA A 391 -14.70 -11.69 4.85
N ASP A 392 -15.65 -10.76 4.65
CA ASP A 392 -15.45 -9.31 4.72
C ASP A 392 -16.26 -8.72 5.87
N MET A 393 -15.71 -7.72 6.57
CA MET A 393 -16.46 -6.99 7.59
C MET A 393 -17.34 -5.94 6.93
N THR A 394 -18.66 -6.11 7.07
CA THR A 394 -19.65 -5.26 6.42
C THR A 394 -19.51 -3.80 6.80
N SER A 395 -19.18 -2.94 5.82
CA SER A 395 -19.10 -1.48 6.01
C SER A 395 -18.27 -1.05 7.22
N LEU A 396 -17.15 -1.71 7.50
CA LEU A 396 -16.36 -1.58 8.73
C LEU A 396 -16.05 -0.11 9.09
N GLU A 397 -15.53 0.68 8.13
CA GLU A 397 -15.17 2.08 8.39
C GLU A 397 -16.37 2.97 8.68
N ASP A 398 -17.54 2.67 8.09
CA ASP A 398 -18.78 3.38 8.40
C ASP A 398 -19.33 3.00 9.77
N THR A 399 -19.26 1.72 10.13
CA THR A 399 -19.68 1.22 11.45
C THR A 399 -18.84 1.83 12.58
N THR A 400 -17.52 1.88 12.42
CA THR A 400 -16.64 2.52 13.40
C THR A 400 -16.82 4.05 13.45
N LYS A 401 -17.10 4.69 12.31
CA LYS A 401 -17.50 6.10 12.26
C LYS A 401 -18.78 6.34 13.06
N ARG A 402 -19.82 5.55 12.86
CA ARG A 402 -21.09 5.65 13.60
C ARG A 402 -20.89 5.41 15.11
N HIS A 403 -20.02 4.48 15.48
CA HIS A 403 -19.64 4.29 16.89
C HIS A 403 -19.12 5.58 17.53
N TYR A 404 -18.20 6.29 16.87
CA TYR A 404 -17.63 7.53 17.38
C TYR A 404 -18.59 8.72 17.33
N MET A 405 -19.52 8.75 16.40
CA MET A 405 -20.55 9.79 16.29
C MET A 405 -21.65 9.65 17.34
N TYR A 406 -21.98 8.42 17.73
CA TYR A 406 -23.14 8.11 18.58
C TYR A 406 -23.22 8.90 19.88
N PRO A 407 -22.13 9.11 20.66
CA PRO A 407 -22.19 9.90 21.89
C PRO A 407 -22.55 11.38 21.69
N TYR A 408 -22.36 11.91 20.48
CA TYR A 408 -22.60 13.32 20.14
C TYR A 408 -23.91 13.51 19.38
N ASP A 409 -24.23 12.60 18.47
CA ASP A 409 -25.41 12.70 17.58
C ASP A 409 -26.07 11.32 17.38
N PRO A 410 -26.72 10.79 18.44
CA PRO A 410 -27.41 9.49 18.35
C PRO A 410 -28.57 9.50 17.34
N GLY A 411 -29.20 10.67 17.12
CA GLY A 411 -30.29 10.81 16.16
C GLY A 411 -29.84 10.55 14.73
N TYR A 412 -28.73 11.18 14.32
CA TYR A 412 -28.19 10.97 12.97
C TYR A 412 -27.65 9.54 12.79
N VAL A 413 -27.01 8.97 13.81
CA VAL A 413 -26.56 7.56 13.75
C VAL A 413 -27.75 6.61 13.59
N HIS A 414 -28.88 6.89 14.23
CA HIS A 414 -30.10 6.12 14.04
C HIS A 414 -30.64 6.25 12.61
N GLU A 415 -30.65 7.45 12.03
CA GLU A 415 -31.00 7.65 10.61
C GLU A 415 -30.09 6.85 9.68
N MET A 416 -28.76 6.91 9.91
CA MET A 416 -27.76 6.16 9.13
C MET A 416 -27.93 4.63 9.21
N SER A 417 -28.61 4.14 10.23
CA SER A 417 -28.83 2.71 10.45
C SER A 417 -30.14 2.20 9.82
N GLN A 418 -30.96 3.11 9.22
CA GLN A 418 -32.21 2.71 8.58
C GLN A 418 -31.94 2.02 7.24
N GLU A 419 -32.77 1.04 6.91
CA GLU A 419 -32.74 0.38 5.62
C GLU A 419 -32.95 1.40 4.47
N GLY A 420 -32.14 1.31 3.43
CA GLY A 420 -32.19 2.22 2.29
C GLY A 420 -31.52 3.58 2.52
N PHE A 421 -30.93 3.85 3.68
CA PHE A 421 -30.17 5.07 3.90
C PHE A 421 -28.90 5.10 3.03
N ASP A 422 -28.73 6.20 2.29
CA ASP A 422 -27.53 6.44 1.49
C ASP A 422 -26.84 7.74 1.93
N PRO A 423 -25.62 7.67 2.53
CA PRO A 423 -24.93 8.84 3.07
C PRO A 423 -24.52 9.85 1.99
N HIS A 424 -24.43 9.43 0.72
CA HIS A 424 -24.06 10.30 -0.38
C HIS A 424 -25.25 11.09 -0.89
N LEU A 425 -26.41 10.46 -1.00
CA LEU A 425 -27.67 11.15 -1.33
C LEU A 425 -28.17 12.01 -0.16
N ASP A 426 -27.97 11.58 1.08
CA ASP A 426 -28.26 12.41 2.26
C ASP A 426 -27.43 13.70 2.24
N LEU A 427 -26.13 13.62 1.91
CA LEU A 427 -25.29 14.81 1.74
C LEU A 427 -25.80 15.70 0.60
N ALA A 428 -26.22 15.13 -0.53
CA ALA A 428 -26.79 15.88 -1.64
C ALA A 428 -28.06 16.63 -1.24
N LYS A 429 -28.92 16.00 -0.44
CA LYS A 429 -30.10 16.62 0.16
C LYS A 429 -29.73 17.79 1.08
N HIS A 430 -28.77 17.60 1.98
CA HIS A 430 -28.32 18.65 2.89
C HIS A 430 -27.60 19.79 2.19
N ALA A 431 -26.95 19.55 1.06
CA ALA A 431 -26.39 20.58 0.20
C ALA A 431 -27.45 21.29 -0.67
N GLY A 432 -28.72 20.89 -0.60
CA GLY A 432 -29.83 21.51 -1.34
C GLY A 432 -29.93 21.09 -2.82
N ALA A 433 -29.18 20.07 -3.24
CA ALA A 433 -29.19 19.60 -4.64
C ALA A 433 -30.41 18.75 -4.99
N ILE A 434 -30.96 18.01 -4.03
CA ILE A 434 -32.14 17.13 -4.16
C ILE A 434 -33.02 17.19 -2.90
N LYS A 435 -34.23 16.68 -3.02
CA LYS A 435 -35.20 16.55 -1.90
C LYS A 435 -35.29 15.10 -1.43
N GLN A 436 -35.92 14.86 -0.26
CA GLN A 436 -36.16 13.49 0.23
C GLN A 436 -36.96 12.66 -0.77
N SER A 437 -37.99 13.26 -1.40
CA SER A 437 -38.82 12.59 -2.42
C SER A 437 -38.01 12.08 -3.61
N ASP A 438 -36.87 12.73 -3.94
CA ASP A 438 -35.98 12.28 -5.02
C ASP A 438 -35.19 11.04 -4.61
N ILE A 439 -34.79 10.96 -3.33
CA ILE A 439 -34.10 9.79 -2.75
C ILE A 439 -35.06 8.61 -2.70
N ASP A 440 -36.31 8.85 -2.26
CA ASP A 440 -37.35 7.81 -2.17
C ASP A 440 -37.64 7.24 -3.57
N ALA A 441 -37.78 8.11 -4.58
CA ALA A 441 -37.97 7.71 -5.98
C ALA A 441 -36.74 6.95 -6.55
N TYR A 442 -35.52 7.36 -6.18
CA TYR A 442 -34.28 6.64 -6.58
C TYR A 442 -34.25 5.22 -5.99
N ASN A 443 -34.61 5.07 -4.71
CA ASN A 443 -34.69 3.76 -4.04
C ASN A 443 -35.75 2.85 -4.67
N GLN A 444 -36.78 3.42 -5.28
CA GLN A 444 -37.82 2.72 -6.04
C GLN A 444 -37.43 2.46 -7.52
N GLY A 445 -36.21 2.85 -7.94
CA GLY A 445 -35.76 2.69 -9.32
C GLY A 445 -36.32 3.71 -10.33
N GLN A 446 -37.03 4.76 -9.87
CA GLN A 446 -37.69 5.74 -10.73
C GLN A 446 -36.82 6.90 -11.17
N ARG A 447 -35.64 7.12 -10.53
CA ARG A 447 -34.72 8.22 -10.77
C ARG A 447 -33.28 7.72 -11.03
N PRO A 448 -33.02 6.87 -12.07
CA PRO A 448 -31.71 6.26 -12.31
C PRO A 448 -30.60 7.28 -12.61
N GLU A 449 -30.94 8.48 -13.11
CA GLU A 449 -30.02 9.57 -13.37
C GLU A 449 -29.31 10.09 -12.10
N LEU A 450 -29.90 9.90 -10.92
CA LEU A 450 -29.26 10.26 -9.64
C LEU A 450 -28.02 9.41 -9.33
N LYS A 451 -27.79 8.30 -10.06
CA LYS A 451 -26.58 7.49 -9.91
C LYS A 451 -25.31 8.31 -10.20
N ALA A 452 -25.34 9.20 -11.19
CA ALA A 452 -24.23 10.08 -11.52
C ALA A 452 -24.01 11.14 -10.42
N LEU A 453 -25.08 11.75 -9.92
CA LEU A 453 -25.05 12.69 -8.80
C LEU A 453 -24.48 12.01 -7.55
N ARG A 454 -24.98 10.84 -7.20
CA ARG A 454 -24.51 10.01 -6.07
C ARG A 454 -23.00 9.74 -6.16
N LYS A 455 -22.48 9.42 -7.36
CA LYS A 455 -21.04 9.21 -7.58
C LYS A 455 -20.21 10.46 -7.21
N ASN A 456 -20.67 11.64 -7.60
CA ASN A 456 -20.00 12.91 -7.26
C ASN A 456 -20.01 13.16 -5.75
N TYR A 457 -21.15 13.00 -5.09
CA TYR A 457 -21.27 13.18 -3.65
C TYR A 457 -20.54 12.10 -2.85
N LYS A 458 -20.36 10.91 -3.40
CA LYS A 458 -19.47 9.88 -2.84
C LYS A 458 -18.03 10.39 -2.73
N VAL A 459 -17.52 11.04 -3.77
CA VAL A 459 -16.17 11.66 -3.75
C VAL A 459 -16.07 12.75 -2.71
N VAL A 460 -17.09 13.61 -2.59
CA VAL A 460 -17.12 14.68 -1.58
C VAL A 460 -17.12 14.08 -0.17
N ASN A 461 -17.99 13.11 0.09
CA ASN A 461 -18.17 12.48 1.40
C ASN A 461 -16.86 11.84 1.90
N TYR A 462 -16.24 10.99 1.08
CA TYR A 462 -14.94 10.39 1.44
C TYR A 462 -13.85 11.44 1.59
N SER A 463 -13.73 12.40 0.65
CA SER A 463 -12.72 13.44 0.71
C SER A 463 -12.83 14.28 1.99
N ALA A 464 -14.05 14.64 2.37
CA ALA A 464 -14.30 15.41 3.60
C ALA A 464 -13.94 14.60 4.85
N THR A 465 -14.34 13.33 4.93
CA THR A 465 -14.02 12.45 6.05
C THR A 465 -12.50 12.35 6.29
N TYR A 466 -11.71 12.37 5.21
CA TYR A 466 -10.23 12.35 5.26
C TYR A 466 -9.59 13.75 5.33
N GLY A 467 -10.35 14.81 5.64
CA GLY A 467 -9.84 16.15 5.86
C GLY A 467 -9.28 16.83 4.61
N VAL A 468 -9.80 16.51 3.44
CA VAL A 468 -9.42 17.16 2.18
C VAL A 468 -10.01 18.57 2.13
N GLY A 469 -9.16 19.61 1.87
CA GLY A 469 -9.61 20.99 1.72
C GLY A 469 -10.20 21.29 0.33
N ALA A 470 -10.92 22.42 0.22
CA ALA A 470 -11.66 22.82 -0.98
C ALA A 470 -10.80 22.89 -2.25
N ALA A 471 -9.57 23.41 -2.16
CA ALA A 471 -8.66 23.47 -3.30
C ALA A 471 -8.31 22.07 -3.86
N LYS A 472 -8.06 21.08 -2.98
CA LYS A 472 -7.78 19.71 -3.42
C LYS A 472 -9.05 19.02 -3.95
N LEU A 473 -10.20 19.22 -3.30
CA LEU A 473 -11.49 18.70 -3.78
C LEU A 473 -11.83 19.27 -5.16
N SER A 474 -11.69 20.58 -5.37
CA SER A 474 -11.84 21.26 -6.67
C SER A 474 -10.95 20.61 -7.75
N ARG A 475 -9.66 20.41 -7.47
CA ARG A 475 -8.73 19.75 -8.39
C ARG A 475 -9.12 18.31 -8.74
N THR A 476 -9.68 17.59 -7.76
CA THR A 476 -10.09 16.18 -7.96
C THR A 476 -11.36 16.04 -8.79
N THR A 477 -12.31 16.95 -8.59
CA THR A 477 -13.65 16.88 -9.18
C THR A 477 -13.85 17.78 -10.38
N GLY A 478 -12.96 18.76 -10.61
CA GLY A 478 -13.11 19.80 -11.64
C GLY A 478 -14.08 20.93 -11.28
N MET A 479 -14.75 20.87 -10.12
CA MET A 479 -15.67 21.93 -9.69
C MET A 479 -14.94 23.20 -9.23
N ALA A 480 -15.62 24.34 -9.28
CA ALA A 480 -15.07 25.61 -8.77
C ALA A 480 -14.80 25.54 -7.27
N ILE A 481 -13.72 26.19 -6.80
CA ILE A 481 -13.33 26.20 -5.38
C ILE A 481 -14.46 26.66 -4.45
N PRO A 482 -15.23 27.74 -4.74
CA PRO A 482 -16.35 28.15 -3.89
C PRO A 482 -17.44 27.08 -3.76
N HIS A 483 -17.71 26.34 -4.85
CA HIS A 483 -18.66 25.22 -4.81
C HIS A 483 -18.11 24.04 -4.00
N ALA A 484 -16.84 23.69 -4.17
CA ALA A 484 -16.19 22.67 -3.35
C ALA A 484 -16.22 23.04 -1.86
N GLN A 485 -16.01 24.30 -1.51
CA GLN A 485 -16.12 24.78 -0.12
C GLN A 485 -17.54 24.65 0.41
N SER A 486 -18.55 25.06 -0.36
CA SER A 486 -19.97 24.92 0.04
C SER A 486 -20.37 23.48 0.32
N LEU A 487 -19.87 22.52 -0.48
CA LEU A 487 -20.13 21.09 -0.26
C LEU A 487 -19.43 20.57 1.00
N LEU A 488 -18.20 21.01 1.26
CA LEU A 488 -17.49 20.67 2.51
C LEU A 488 -18.19 21.28 3.73
N ASP A 489 -18.69 22.50 3.64
CA ASP A 489 -19.46 23.14 4.73
C ASP A 489 -20.76 22.38 5.00
N ALA A 490 -21.47 21.96 3.95
CA ALA A 490 -22.66 21.11 4.09
C ALA A 490 -22.33 19.76 4.74
N TYR A 491 -21.21 19.13 4.34
CA TYR A 491 -20.75 17.90 4.96
C TYR A 491 -20.45 18.09 6.45
N TRP A 492 -19.67 19.10 6.83
CA TRP A 492 -19.27 19.34 8.22
C TRP A 492 -20.43 19.78 9.08
N LYS A 493 -21.41 20.47 8.50
CA LYS A 493 -22.67 20.77 9.21
C LYS A 493 -23.48 19.51 9.51
N ARG A 494 -23.55 18.56 8.59
CA ARG A 494 -24.27 17.28 8.78
C ARG A 494 -23.50 16.30 9.66
N ASN A 495 -22.17 16.25 9.50
CA ASN A 495 -21.27 15.34 10.24
C ASN A 495 -20.50 16.08 11.35
N TRP A 496 -21.11 17.07 12.00
CA TRP A 496 -20.46 17.86 13.05
C TRP A 496 -19.91 17.02 14.19
N SER A 497 -20.57 15.90 14.50
CA SER A 497 -20.18 14.95 15.55
C SER A 497 -18.82 14.28 15.28
N VAL A 498 -18.45 14.08 14.02
CA VAL A 498 -17.10 13.61 13.62
C VAL A 498 -16.03 14.61 14.06
N LYS A 499 -16.28 15.90 13.82
CA LYS A 499 -15.37 16.98 14.22
C LYS A 499 -15.30 17.13 15.74
N ALA A 500 -16.46 17.11 16.41
CA ALA A 500 -16.55 17.15 17.87
C ALA A 500 -15.77 16.00 18.54
N PHE A 501 -15.87 14.77 18.00
CA PHE A 501 -15.08 13.63 18.47
C PHE A 501 -13.59 13.87 18.27
N ALA A 502 -13.15 14.32 17.08
CA ALA A 502 -11.74 14.55 16.79
C ALA A 502 -11.12 15.63 17.70
N GLU A 503 -11.83 16.72 17.94
CA GLU A 503 -11.40 17.83 18.81
C GLU A 503 -11.31 17.43 20.30
N ALA A 504 -12.10 16.46 20.72
CA ALA A 504 -12.04 15.92 22.09
C ALA A 504 -10.82 15.02 22.34
N GLN A 505 -10.09 14.59 21.31
CA GLN A 505 -8.96 13.69 21.46
C GLN A 505 -7.69 14.44 21.91
N LYS A 506 -6.94 13.79 22.81
CA LYS A 506 -5.67 14.35 23.29
C LYS A 506 -4.50 13.88 22.43
N ILE A 507 -3.82 14.82 21.79
CA ILE A 507 -2.59 14.56 21.04
C ILE A 507 -1.40 14.72 22.00
N ARG A 508 -0.50 13.73 22.03
CA ARG A 508 0.78 13.81 22.73
C ARG A 508 1.89 14.11 21.73
N LYS A 509 2.73 15.08 22.06
CA LYS A 509 3.97 15.38 21.31
C LYS A 509 5.15 14.78 22.05
N ILE A 510 5.87 13.87 21.39
CA ILE A 510 7.03 13.16 21.95
C ILE A 510 8.14 13.24 20.91
N ASN A 511 9.27 13.88 21.27
CA ASN A 511 10.43 14.05 20.38
C ASN A 511 10.08 14.63 19.00
N GLY A 512 9.13 15.58 18.95
CA GLY A 512 8.68 16.20 17.71
C GLY A 512 7.60 15.42 16.93
N GLU A 513 7.32 14.18 17.31
CA GLU A 513 6.28 13.35 16.72
C GLU A 513 4.95 13.51 17.47
N MET A 514 3.85 13.44 16.75
CA MET A 514 2.51 13.48 17.31
C MET A 514 1.92 12.08 17.42
N TRP A 515 1.28 11.80 18.55
CA TRP A 515 0.66 10.51 18.87
C TRP A 515 -0.74 10.71 19.42
N VAL A 516 -1.69 9.86 18.98
CA VAL A 516 -3.06 9.82 19.46
C VAL A 516 -3.38 8.40 19.96
N GLN A 517 -4.08 8.31 21.09
CA GLN A 517 -4.50 7.02 21.64
C GLN A 517 -5.87 6.64 21.10
N ASN A 518 -5.97 5.44 20.54
CA ASN A 518 -7.24 4.87 20.11
C ASN A 518 -8.07 4.46 21.34
N PRO A 519 -9.29 4.98 21.51
CA PRO A 519 -10.08 4.71 22.72
C PRO A 519 -10.63 3.28 22.81
N VAL A 520 -10.74 2.56 21.69
CA VAL A 520 -11.23 1.18 21.64
C VAL A 520 -10.11 0.18 21.94
N SER A 521 -8.98 0.29 21.25
CA SER A 521 -7.84 -0.62 21.43
C SER A 521 -6.96 -0.26 22.63
N GLY A 522 -6.87 1.02 22.99
CA GLY A 522 -5.90 1.60 23.92
C GLY A 522 -4.52 1.81 23.29
N PHE A 523 -4.34 1.52 21.99
CA PHE A 523 -3.06 1.64 21.31
C PHE A 523 -2.78 3.07 20.86
N TRP A 524 -1.49 3.42 20.79
CA TRP A 524 -1.04 4.72 20.33
C TRP A 524 -0.66 4.65 18.85
N HIS A 525 -1.11 5.67 18.09
CA HIS A 525 -0.88 5.78 16.64
C HIS A 525 -0.19 7.10 16.32
N SER A 526 0.80 7.07 15.44
CA SER A 526 1.48 8.26 14.95
C SER A 526 0.57 9.09 14.06
N LEU A 527 0.70 10.42 14.14
CA LEU A 527 -0.01 11.39 13.31
C LEU A 527 0.99 12.23 12.53
N ARG A 528 0.72 12.46 11.24
CA ARG A 528 1.46 13.44 10.44
C ARG A 528 0.91 14.85 10.65
N TYR A 529 -0.40 14.98 10.71
CA TYR A 529 -1.11 16.26 10.88
C TYR A 529 -2.23 16.09 11.90
N GLU A 530 -2.53 17.15 12.67
CA GLU A 530 -3.63 17.14 13.66
C GLU A 530 -5.00 16.88 13.01
N LYS A 531 -5.20 17.32 11.77
CA LYS A 531 -6.43 17.06 11.00
C LYS A 531 -6.68 15.59 10.71
N ASP A 532 -5.66 14.71 10.82
CA ASP A 532 -5.77 13.28 10.52
C ASP A 532 -6.24 12.45 11.74
N VAL A 533 -6.55 13.09 12.87
CA VAL A 533 -7.00 12.41 14.11
C VAL A 533 -8.15 11.47 13.85
N PHE A 534 -9.25 11.99 13.25
CA PHE A 534 -10.43 11.16 13.03
C PHE A 534 -10.13 9.97 12.11
N SER A 535 -9.52 10.22 10.95
CA SER A 535 -9.21 9.16 9.98
C SER A 535 -8.28 8.10 10.56
N THR A 536 -7.28 8.51 11.35
CA THR A 536 -6.36 7.59 12.02
C THR A 536 -7.09 6.72 13.05
N LEU A 537 -7.94 7.31 13.89
CA LEU A 537 -8.70 6.57 14.90
C LEU A 537 -9.76 5.66 14.27
N ASN A 538 -10.46 6.14 13.25
CA ASN A 538 -11.47 5.35 12.56
C ASN A 538 -10.86 4.11 11.90
N GLN A 539 -9.80 4.30 11.11
CA GLN A 539 -9.11 3.19 10.43
C GLN A 539 -8.42 2.24 11.39
N SER A 540 -7.78 2.75 12.46
CA SER A 540 -7.13 1.90 13.45
C SER A 540 -8.11 1.11 14.30
N THR A 541 -9.32 1.65 14.56
CA THR A 541 -10.41 0.90 15.19
C THR A 541 -10.87 -0.22 14.28
N GLY A 542 -11.09 0.07 12.99
CA GLY A 542 -11.43 -0.95 12.01
C GLY A 542 -10.38 -2.06 11.96
N ALA A 543 -9.10 -1.71 11.85
CA ALA A 543 -8.01 -2.69 11.86
C ALA A 543 -7.99 -3.54 13.14
N TYR A 544 -8.19 -2.92 14.29
CA TYR A 544 -8.24 -3.63 15.58
C TYR A 544 -9.45 -4.57 15.67
N CYS A 545 -10.63 -4.13 15.24
CA CYS A 545 -11.84 -4.96 15.21
C CYS A 545 -11.64 -6.17 14.30
N PHE A 546 -11.13 -5.96 13.09
CA PHE A 546 -10.82 -7.02 12.16
C PHE A 546 -9.82 -8.03 12.74
N ASP A 547 -8.70 -7.56 13.27
CA ASP A 547 -7.68 -8.43 13.86
C ASP A 547 -8.19 -9.20 15.08
N LYS A 548 -9.04 -8.61 15.90
CA LYS A 548 -9.68 -9.29 17.03
C LYS A 548 -10.67 -10.36 16.57
N TRP A 549 -11.44 -10.10 15.53
CA TRP A 549 -12.30 -11.10 14.90
C TRP A 549 -11.48 -12.27 14.36
N VAL A 550 -10.40 -11.97 13.63
CA VAL A 550 -9.44 -12.99 13.17
C VAL A 550 -8.87 -13.79 14.34
N ALA A 551 -8.48 -13.13 15.43
CA ALA A 551 -7.95 -13.81 16.61
C ALA A 551 -8.94 -14.81 17.21
N TYR A 552 -10.25 -14.52 17.20
CA TYR A 552 -11.29 -15.44 17.67
C TYR A 552 -11.45 -16.64 16.72
N TYR A 553 -11.78 -16.43 15.44
CA TYR A 553 -12.10 -17.56 14.58
C TYR A 553 -10.88 -18.43 14.25
N ARG A 554 -9.67 -17.85 14.24
CA ARG A 554 -8.42 -18.56 14.03
C ARG A 554 -8.16 -19.67 15.06
N THR A 555 -8.72 -19.57 16.26
CA THR A 555 -8.66 -20.65 17.27
C THR A 555 -9.36 -21.94 16.82
N ARG A 556 -10.30 -21.83 15.87
CA ARG A 556 -11.08 -22.94 15.32
C ARG A 556 -10.71 -23.23 13.86
N ARG A 557 -10.31 -22.20 13.10
CA ARG A 557 -10.06 -22.24 11.66
C ARG A 557 -8.77 -21.50 11.32
N PRO A 558 -7.59 -22.15 11.42
CA PRO A 558 -6.28 -21.48 11.33
C PRO A 558 -5.77 -21.20 9.91
N ASN A 559 -6.38 -21.78 8.86
CA ASN A 559 -5.89 -21.77 7.48
C ASN A 559 -6.22 -20.47 6.75
N ILE A 560 -5.71 -19.37 7.27
CA ILE A 560 -5.86 -18.03 6.67
C ILE A 560 -4.69 -17.83 5.71
N ILE A 561 -4.99 -17.54 4.43
CA ILE A 561 -4.00 -17.34 3.37
C ILE A 561 -3.84 -15.88 2.95
N GLY A 562 -4.73 -14.98 3.38
CA GLY A 562 -4.66 -13.55 3.11
C GLY A 562 -5.53 -12.72 4.03
N GLN A 563 -5.06 -11.51 4.31
CA GLN A 563 -5.78 -10.48 5.07
C GLN A 563 -5.60 -9.14 4.35
N PHE A 564 -6.65 -8.67 3.66
CA PHE A 564 -6.60 -7.46 2.84
C PHE A 564 -7.61 -6.45 3.38
N HIS A 565 -7.13 -5.39 4.04
CA HIS A 565 -7.93 -4.35 4.67
C HIS A 565 -8.89 -4.89 5.74
N ASP A 566 -10.11 -5.25 5.38
CA ASP A 566 -11.23 -5.75 6.19
C ASP A 566 -11.73 -7.13 5.71
N GLU A 567 -11.01 -7.72 4.76
CA GLU A 567 -11.28 -9.03 4.19
C GLU A 567 -10.26 -10.09 4.67
N SER A 568 -10.75 -11.27 5.00
CA SER A 568 -9.97 -12.45 5.28
C SER A 568 -10.26 -13.55 4.27
N ILE A 569 -9.21 -14.10 3.68
CA ILE A 569 -9.32 -15.24 2.76
C ILE A 569 -8.76 -16.49 3.42
N ASN A 570 -9.57 -17.56 3.37
CA ASN A 570 -9.29 -18.81 4.05
C ASN A 570 -9.38 -20.00 3.09
N LEU A 571 -8.54 -21.01 3.34
CA LEU A 571 -8.70 -22.34 2.73
C LEU A 571 -9.58 -23.21 3.62
N VAL A 572 -10.70 -23.66 3.06
CA VAL A 572 -11.69 -24.49 3.73
C VAL A 572 -11.76 -25.84 3.02
N LYS A 573 -11.73 -26.94 3.76
CA LYS A 573 -11.94 -28.26 3.15
C LYS A 573 -13.34 -28.34 2.57
N GLN A 574 -13.46 -28.95 1.40
CA GLN A 574 -14.78 -29.18 0.78
C GLN A 574 -15.67 -30.00 1.72
N GLY A 575 -16.89 -29.51 1.93
CA GLY A 575 -17.86 -30.08 2.87
C GLY A 575 -17.85 -29.43 4.27
N GLU A 576 -16.84 -28.64 4.64
CA GLU A 576 -16.75 -27.97 5.95
C GLU A 576 -17.25 -26.50 5.93
N GLN A 577 -17.91 -26.06 4.86
CA GLN A 577 -18.31 -24.65 4.70
C GLN A 577 -19.24 -24.17 5.82
N ASN A 578 -20.22 -25.00 6.22
CA ASN A 578 -21.16 -24.65 7.29
C ASN A 578 -20.45 -24.47 8.63
N GLU A 579 -19.59 -25.41 9.00
CA GLU A 579 -18.81 -25.32 10.24
C GLU A 579 -17.83 -24.13 10.22
N HIS A 580 -17.32 -23.77 9.03
CA HIS A 580 -16.48 -22.61 8.87
C HIS A 580 -17.28 -21.32 9.06
N SER A 581 -18.47 -21.20 8.43
CA SER A 581 -19.40 -20.08 8.63
C SER A 581 -19.82 -19.93 10.08
N ASP A 582 -20.13 -21.04 10.77
CA ASP A 582 -20.46 -21.02 12.20
C ASP A 582 -19.31 -20.47 13.05
N ALA A 583 -18.06 -20.81 12.71
CA ALA A 583 -16.89 -20.29 13.42
C ALA A 583 -16.71 -18.78 13.21
N LEU A 584 -16.93 -18.29 11.97
CA LEU A 584 -16.86 -16.86 11.64
C LEU A 584 -17.98 -16.07 12.33
N ASN A 585 -19.22 -16.56 12.31
CA ASN A 585 -20.37 -15.95 12.99
C ASN A 585 -20.19 -15.95 14.51
N TRP A 586 -19.76 -17.05 15.08
CA TRP A 586 -19.41 -17.09 16.51
C TRP A 586 -18.36 -16.05 16.89
N ALA A 587 -17.34 -15.86 16.04
CA ALA A 587 -16.28 -14.90 16.30
C ALA A 587 -16.76 -13.45 16.28
N ILE A 588 -17.67 -13.08 15.35
CA ILE A 588 -18.21 -11.71 15.29
C ILE A 588 -19.14 -11.44 16.47
N GLU A 589 -19.94 -12.42 16.89
CA GLU A 589 -20.77 -12.30 18.10
C GLU A 589 -19.90 -12.09 19.34
N LYS A 590 -18.81 -12.86 19.49
CA LYS A 590 -17.84 -12.70 20.59
C LYS A 590 -17.19 -11.33 20.57
N LEU A 591 -16.83 -10.84 19.40
CA LEU A 591 -16.24 -9.50 19.24
C LEU A 591 -17.23 -8.41 19.67
N ASN A 592 -18.47 -8.46 19.23
CA ASN A 592 -19.51 -7.50 19.63
C ASN A 592 -19.77 -7.53 21.14
N GLN A 593 -19.79 -8.71 21.75
CA GLN A 593 -19.94 -8.88 23.21
C GLN A 593 -18.75 -8.31 24.00
N GLU A 594 -17.52 -8.41 23.48
CA GLU A 594 -16.32 -7.89 24.12
C GLU A 594 -16.19 -6.37 23.98
N LEU A 595 -16.28 -5.87 22.74
CA LEU A 595 -16.03 -4.46 22.44
C LEU A 595 -17.19 -3.54 22.81
N LYS A 596 -18.43 -4.03 22.72
CA LYS A 596 -19.65 -3.28 23.01
C LYS A 596 -19.65 -1.91 22.33
N LEU A 597 -19.35 -1.90 21.04
CA LEU A 597 -19.44 -0.69 20.25
C LEU A 597 -20.90 -0.18 20.22
N ASN A 598 -21.09 1.11 19.96
CA ASN A 598 -22.44 1.68 19.86
C ASN A 598 -23.22 1.18 18.64
N VAL A 599 -22.55 0.53 17.69
CA VAL A 599 -23.12 -0.11 16.51
C VAL A 599 -22.45 -1.46 16.34
N ASP A 600 -23.25 -2.51 16.16
CA ASP A 600 -22.73 -3.87 16.00
C ASP A 600 -22.01 -4.04 14.67
N LEU A 601 -20.93 -4.82 14.71
CA LEU A 601 -20.16 -5.24 13.54
C LEU A 601 -20.85 -6.45 12.89
N GLY A 602 -20.84 -6.47 11.55
CA GLY A 602 -21.33 -7.58 10.75
C GLY A 602 -20.26 -8.14 9.83
N ILE A 603 -20.50 -9.30 9.25
CA ILE A 603 -19.64 -9.94 8.25
C ILE A 603 -20.47 -10.44 7.07
N ASP A 604 -19.86 -10.47 5.89
CA ASP A 604 -20.36 -11.15 4.70
C ASP A 604 -19.43 -12.33 4.37
N ILE A 605 -19.99 -13.48 3.99
CA ILE A 605 -19.26 -14.73 3.78
C ILE A 605 -19.59 -15.28 2.40
N GLN A 606 -18.57 -15.50 1.59
CA GLN A 606 -18.71 -16.06 0.26
C GLN A 606 -17.77 -17.24 0.06
N TYR A 607 -18.18 -18.22 -0.73
CA TYR A 607 -17.39 -19.41 -1.07
C TYR A 607 -17.23 -19.56 -2.56
N GLY A 608 -16.05 -19.96 -3.03
CA GLY A 608 -15.76 -20.16 -4.44
C GLY A 608 -14.50 -20.98 -4.69
N GLN A 609 -14.35 -21.47 -5.92
CA GLN A 609 -13.13 -22.18 -6.31
C GLN A 609 -12.00 -21.21 -6.68
N ARG A 610 -12.34 -20.00 -7.06
CA ARG A 610 -11.43 -18.93 -7.49
C ARG A 610 -11.63 -17.68 -6.65
N TYR A 611 -10.59 -16.90 -6.50
CA TYR A 611 -10.70 -15.61 -5.76
C TYR A 611 -11.68 -14.64 -6.43
N SER A 612 -11.89 -14.77 -7.73
CA SER A 612 -12.94 -14.03 -8.44
C SER A 612 -14.37 -14.35 -8.01
N ASP A 613 -14.58 -15.51 -7.38
CA ASP A 613 -15.92 -15.98 -7.00
C ASP A 613 -16.34 -15.52 -5.60
N VAL A 614 -15.39 -15.02 -4.82
CA VAL A 614 -15.59 -14.62 -3.41
C VAL A 614 -15.57 -13.09 -3.23
N HIS A 615 -15.87 -12.35 -4.31
CA HIS A 615 -15.92 -10.88 -4.33
C HIS A 615 -17.18 -10.37 -5.03
#